data_e456770510a5493eb2c79d2df7e85613
#
_entry.id   e456770510a5493eb2c79d2df7e85613
#
_cell.length_a   1.000
_cell.length_b   1.000
_cell.length_c   1.000
_cell.angle_alpha   90.00
_cell.angle_beta   90.00
_cell.angle_gamma   90.00
#
_symmetry.space_group_name_H-M   'P 1'
#
loop_
_entity.id
_entity.type
_entity.pdbx_description
1 polymer ?
#
loop_
_entity_poly.entity_id
_entity_poly.type
_entity_poly.pdbx_seq_one_letter_code
_entity_poly.pdbx_strand_id
1 'polypeptide(L)'
;YNVGGLVRFTIKGTDKVKQVKLFAIGQDNLVGDITSMISFKTNGQINKMQTKITNGTPVVNLIAENGGLKEETPYYIALPEEKISKGISIIFTLDNGKSIIKKVKQEINIERAKVYDLGEIVLNPTSAKAFILKNKVLIDAVSEIIHGLERYGNGDMNIYEGENLEKILSFKGTLTIKKNDKLTTLDELQYYRNVTGLDVQENKNLAGEIDFNKYPQLTNYIVISNSPLVTKIDISGLTELKFLSAHQLDGLTEAKVGNNPKMTFLALYDDKLLTKIDASNLPALATLQAYNNGE
;
A
#
# COMPACT_ATOMS: atom_id res chain seq x y z
N TYR A 1 -19.39 14.27 25.08
CA TYR A 1 -18.87 12.90 25.34
C TYR A 1 -17.61 12.69 24.52
N ASN A 2 -16.56 12.08 25.13
CA ASN A 2 -15.34 11.73 24.41
C ASN A 2 -15.60 10.45 23.58
N VAL A 3 -15.33 10.49 22.28
CA VAL A 3 -15.57 9.37 21.34
C VAL A 3 -14.31 8.57 21.03
N GLY A 4 -13.15 8.94 21.62
CA GLY A 4 -11.90 8.27 21.36
C GLY A 4 -10.92 8.33 22.53
N GLY A 5 -9.72 7.86 22.27
CA GLY A 5 -8.57 7.88 23.15
C GLY A 5 -7.41 8.69 22.59
N LEU A 6 -6.29 8.66 23.29
CA LEU A 6 -5.07 9.38 22.92
C LEU A 6 -3.92 8.37 22.78
N VAL A 7 -3.09 8.54 21.76
CA VAL A 7 -1.76 7.95 21.69
C VAL A 7 -0.77 9.02 22.15
N ARG A 8 0.04 8.69 23.17
CA ARG A 8 1.04 9.58 23.75
C ARG A 8 2.45 9.06 23.42
N PHE A 9 3.38 9.95 23.13
CA PHE A 9 4.80 9.64 23.03
C PHE A 9 5.66 10.87 23.34
N THR A 10 6.93 10.62 23.66
CA THR A 10 8.00 11.62 23.65
C THR A 10 9.07 11.21 22.66
N ILE A 11 9.90 12.14 22.21
CA ILE A 11 11.03 11.85 21.33
C ILE A 11 12.34 12.24 21.99
N LYS A 12 13.42 11.55 21.59
CA LYS A 12 14.79 11.86 21.99
C LYS A 12 15.76 11.59 20.84
N GLY A 13 16.83 12.38 20.73
CA GLY A 13 17.93 12.18 19.77
C GLY A 13 17.87 13.15 18.58
N THR A 14 16.81 13.91 18.41
CA THR A 14 16.75 15.02 17.45
C THR A 14 15.50 15.89 17.64
N ASP A 15 15.65 17.19 17.51
CA ASP A 15 14.58 18.21 17.45
C ASP A 15 14.17 18.57 16.00
N LYS A 16 14.71 17.87 15.00
CA LYS A 16 14.50 18.16 13.57
C LYS A 16 13.29 17.46 12.95
N VAL A 17 12.40 16.91 13.76
CA VAL A 17 11.18 16.24 13.28
C VAL A 17 10.13 17.27 12.89
N LYS A 18 9.85 17.41 11.61
CA LYS A 18 8.81 18.33 11.11
C LYS A 18 7.42 17.71 11.03
N GLN A 19 7.34 16.39 10.94
CA GLN A 19 6.08 15.67 10.80
C GLN A 19 6.17 14.26 11.40
N VAL A 20 5.09 13.82 12.04
CA VAL A 20 4.90 12.44 12.47
C VAL A 20 3.64 11.89 11.84
N LYS A 21 3.75 10.74 11.16
CA LYS A 21 2.60 9.99 10.68
C LYS A 21 2.43 8.72 11.51
N LEU A 22 1.24 8.48 12.03
CA LEU A 22 0.83 7.15 12.48
C LEU A 22 0.14 6.45 11.32
N PHE A 23 0.58 5.24 11.02
CA PHE A 23 0.01 4.40 9.97
C PHE A 23 -0.38 3.04 10.55
N ALA A 24 -1.67 2.66 10.46
CA ALA A 24 -2.15 1.34 10.86
C ALA A 24 -1.66 0.26 9.88
N ILE A 25 -0.81 -0.66 10.35
CA ILE A 25 -0.17 -1.69 9.49
C ILE A 25 -1.22 -2.61 8.85
N GLY A 26 -2.33 -2.87 9.56
CA GLY A 26 -3.48 -3.64 9.07
C GLY A 26 -4.42 -2.87 8.16
N GLN A 27 -4.15 -1.59 7.91
CA GLN A 27 -5.03 -0.64 7.21
C GLN A 27 -6.36 -0.39 7.95
N ASP A 28 -6.39 -0.60 9.27
CA ASP A 28 -7.50 -0.18 10.12
C ASP A 28 -7.64 1.36 10.04
N ASN A 29 -8.86 1.88 10.03
CA ASN A 29 -9.07 3.32 9.89
C ASN A 29 -8.69 4.06 11.17
N LEU A 30 -7.76 4.99 11.10
CA LEU A 30 -7.33 5.83 12.24
C LEU A 30 -8.09 7.15 12.32
N VAL A 31 -8.61 7.65 11.20
CA VAL A 31 -9.43 8.87 11.11
C VAL A 31 -10.51 8.69 10.06
N GLY A 32 -11.55 9.51 10.10
CA GLY A 32 -12.67 9.47 9.14
C GLY A 32 -13.91 10.12 9.74
N ASP A 33 -15.04 9.96 9.07
CA ASP A 33 -16.34 10.40 9.57
C ASP A 33 -16.79 9.47 10.70
N ILE A 34 -16.98 10.01 11.88
CA ILE A 34 -17.34 9.25 13.08
C ILE A 34 -18.83 9.39 13.35
N THR A 35 -19.54 8.27 13.29
CA THR A 35 -20.92 8.17 13.74
C THR A 35 -21.00 7.39 15.05
N SER A 36 -21.59 7.97 16.08
CA SER A 36 -21.77 7.31 17.37
C SER A 36 -23.24 7.12 17.67
N MET A 37 -23.65 5.88 17.90
CA MET A 37 -24.97 5.54 18.44
C MET A 37 -24.86 5.38 19.95
N ILE A 38 -25.66 6.15 20.67
CA ILE A 38 -25.66 6.14 22.13
C ILE A 38 -27.04 5.69 22.61
N SER A 39 -27.10 4.63 23.40
CA SER A 39 -28.29 4.25 24.15
C SER A 39 -28.15 4.62 25.63
N PHE A 40 -29.26 4.99 26.23
CA PHE A 40 -29.29 5.42 27.63
C PHE A 40 -30.10 4.41 28.48
N LYS A 41 -29.70 4.26 29.72
CA LYS A 41 -30.53 3.60 30.76
C LYS A 41 -31.67 4.53 31.18
N THR A 42 -32.66 4.00 31.84
CA THR A 42 -33.81 4.75 32.37
C THR A 42 -33.43 5.87 33.35
N ASN A 43 -32.26 5.75 34.00
CA ASN A 43 -31.71 6.78 34.90
C ASN A 43 -30.84 7.85 34.14
N GLY A 44 -30.86 7.89 32.83
CA GLY A 44 -30.11 8.84 32.02
C GLY A 44 -28.62 8.52 31.83
N GLN A 45 -28.11 7.46 32.42
CA GLN A 45 -26.73 7.03 32.20
C GLN A 45 -26.59 6.33 30.84
N ILE A 46 -25.41 6.45 30.22
CA ILE A 46 -25.09 5.72 28.98
C ILE A 46 -25.13 4.21 29.29
N ASN A 47 -25.94 3.52 28.52
CA ASN A 47 -26.01 2.04 28.54
C ASN A 47 -25.01 1.44 27.57
N LYS A 48 -25.02 1.92 26.32
CA LYS A 48 -24.16 1.43 25.25
C LYS A 48 -23.81 2.60 24.32
N MET A 49 -22.56 2.63 23.89
CA MET A 49 -22.09 3.49 22.83
C MET A 49 -21.40 2.61 21.77
N GLN A 50 -21.74 2.80 20.51
CA GLN A 50 -21.08 2.17 19.38
C GLN A 50 -20.59 3.26 18.44
N THR A 51 -19.33 3.18 18.08
CA THR A 51 -18.69 4.10 17.14
C THR A 51 -18.43 3.38 15.84
N LYS A 52 -18.71 4.06 14.73
CA LYS A 52 -18.41 3.57 13.37
C LYS A 52 -17.64 4.65 12.64
N ILE A 53 -16.55 4.26 11.99
CA ILE A 53 -15.76 5.13 11.12
C ILE A 53 -16.15 4.82 9.67
N THR A 54 -16.49 5.86 8.91
CA THR A 54 -16.74 5.78 7.47
C THR A 54 -15.84 6.78 6.75
N ASN A 55 -15.58 6.57 5.46
CA ASN A 55 -14.63 7.38 4.66
C ASN A 55 -13.26 7.51 5.33
N GLY A 56 -12.81 6.42 5.98
CA GLY A 56 -11.63 6.45 6.82
C GLY A 56 -10.33 6.28 6.06
N THR A 57 -9.24 6.74 6.70
CA THR A 57 -7.87 6.51 6.26
C THR A 57 -7.07 5.85 7.39
N PRO A 58 -6.16 4.93 7.07
CA PRO A 58 -5.29 4.29 8.05
C PRO A 58 -4.10 5.18 8.48
N VAL A 59 -4.11 6.48 8.15
CA VAL A 59 -3.03 7.42 8.47
C VAL A 59 -3.58 8.62 9.20
N VAL A 60 -2.84 9.06 10.21
CA VAL A 60 -3.05 10.34 10.89
C VAL A 60 -1.73 11.11 10.98
N ASN A 61 -1.78 12.42 10.82
CA ASN A 61 -0.63 13.30 10.81
C ASN A 61 -0.58 14.18 12.06
N LEU A 62 0.63 14.36 12.58
CA LEU A 62 1.01 15.44 13.49
C LEU A 62 2.07 16.28 12.78
N ILE A 63 1.77 17.54 12.52
CA ILE A 63 2.68 18.50 11.88
C ILE A 63 3.23 19.42 12.95
N ALA A 64 4.55 19.58 12.99
CA ALA A 64 5.19 20.53 13.89
C ALA A 64 5.06 21.96 13.34
N GLU A 65 4.54 22.85 14.16
CA GLU A 65 4.61 24.29 13.91
C GLU A 65 5.99 24.80 14.33
N ASN A 66 6.56 25.73 13.58
CA ASN A 66 7.75 26.52 13.96
C ASN A 66 8.95 25.72 14.55
N GLY A 67 9.70 25.04 13.69
CA GLY A 67 11.05 24.55 14.04
C GLY A 67 11.16 23.09 14.47
N GLY A 68 10.10 22.31 14.36
CA GLY A 68 10.13 20.87 14.66
C GLY A 68 9.61 20.51 16.06
N LEU A 69 9.46 19.20 16.29
CA LEU A 69 9.08 18.66 17.59
C LEU A 69 10.25 18.74 18.56
N LYS A 70 10.00 19.18 19.78
CA LYS A 70 11.02 19.27 20.84
C LYS A 70 11.21 17.93 21.55
N GLU A 71 12.46 17.61 21.87
CA GLU A 71 12.78 16.44 22.68
C GLU A 71 12.11 16.52 24.07
N GLU A 72 11.88 15.37 24.67
CA GLU A 72 11.32 15.19 26.02
C GLU A 72 9.95 15.86 26.26
N THR A 73 9.34 16.41 25.20
CA THR A 73 8.01 17.01 25.24
C THR A 73 6.96 15.93 24.91
N PRO A 74 5.88 15.78 25.70
CA PRO A 74 4.83 14.82 25.39
C PRO A 74 3.95 15.31 24.24
N TYR A 75 3.79 14.47 23.22
CA TYR A 75 2.90 14.67 22.09
C TYR A 75 1.72 13.73 22.18
N TYR A 76 0.56 14.19 21.74
CA TYR A 76 -0.68 13.45 21.79
C TYR A 76 -1.34 13.45 20.43
N ILE A 77 -1.79 12.27 19.99
CA ILE A 77 -2.60 12.09 18.77
C ILE A 77 -3.92 11.50 19.21
N ALA A 78 -5.02 12.20 18.92
CA ALA A 78 -6.37 11.70 19.19
C ALA A 78 -6.77 10.70 18.11
N LEU A 79 -7.23 9.54 18.55
CA LEU A 79 -7.76 8.48 17.69
C LEU A 79 -9.16 8.09 18.15
N PRO A 80 -10.07 7.69 17.24
CA PRO A 80 -11.35 7.11 17.64
C PRO A 80 -11.16 5.83 18.43
N GLU A 81 -12.20 5.41 19.16
CA GLU A 81 -12.23 4.08 19.78
C GLU A 81 -12.20 3.02 18.68
N GLU A 82 -11.09 2.30 18.56
CA GLU A 82 -10.84 1.36 17.48
C GLU A 82 -9.82 0.30 17.88
N LYS A 83 -9.97 -0.88 17.29
CA LYS A 83 -9.02 -1.99 17.40
C LYS A 83 -8.07 -1.99 16.20
N ILE A 84 -6.80 -1.68 16.43
CA ILE A 84 -5.77 -1.68 15.41
C ILE A 84 -5.14 -3.08 15.36
N SER A 85 -5.54 -3.87 14.38
CA SER A 85 -5.34 -5.33 14.33
C SER A 85 -3.90 -5.79 14.22
N LYS A 86 -3.05 -5.06 13.49
CA LYS A 86 -1.65 -5.43 13.22
C LYS A 86 -0.63 -4.41 13.76
N GLY A 87 -1.09 -3.50 14.63
CA GLY A 87 -0.26 -2.44 15.19
C GLY A 87 -0.03 -1.27 14.23
N ILE A 88 0.92 -0.41 14.60
CA ILE A 88 1.19 0.87 13.92
C ILE A 88 2.65 0.99 13.48
N SER A 89 2.85 1.68 12.37
CA SER A 89 4.12 2.31 11.99
C SER A 89 4.07 3.78 12.37
N ILE A 90 5.13 4.27 12.98
CA ILE A 90 5.32 5.67 13.31
C ILE A 90 6.45 6.19 12.43
N ILE A 91 6.15 7.16 11.58
CA ILE A 91 7.05 7.71 10.58
C ILE A 91 7.40 9.13 11.01
N PHE A 92 8.65 9.35 11.38
CA PHE A 92 9.20 10.65 11.76
C PHE A 92 9.92 11.25 10.56
N THR A 93 9.34 12.27 9.93
CA THR A 93 9.96 12.97 8.81
C THR A 93 10.75 14.17 9.33
N LEU A 94 12.04 14.20 9.01
CA LEU A 94 12.97 15.25 9.41
C LEU A 94 12.90 16.46 8.47
N ASP A 95 13.52 17.56 8.87
CA ASP A 95 13.63 18.81 8.11
C ASP A 95 14.30 18.63 6.71
N ASN A 96 15.17 17.64 6.58
CA ASN A 96 15.86 17.30 5.34
C ASN A 96 15.09 16.30 4.43
N GLY A 97 13.81 16.03 4.71
CA GLY A 97 12.95 15.11 3.94
C GLY A 97 13.23 13.62 4.16
N LYS A 98 14.22 13.23 4.96
CA LYS A 98 14.43 11.83 5.33
C LYS A 98 13.51 11.42 6.46
N SER A 99 13.22 10.13 6.53
CA SER A 99 12.31 9.60 7.54
C SER A 99 12.93 8.46 8.34
N ILE A 100 12.55 8.40 9.62
CA ILE A 100 12.84 7.29 10.54
C ILE A 100 11.53 6.57 10.80
N ILE A 101 11.51 5.24 10.66
CA ILE A 101 10.30 4.44 10.87
C ILE A 101 10.48 3.56 12.09
N LYS A 102 9.54 3.67 13.03
CA LYS A 102 9.39 2.77 14.17
C LYS A 102 8.11 1.97 14.01
N LYS A 103 8.08 0.72 14.51
CA LYS A 103 6.91 -0.16 14.38
C LYS A 103 6.58 -0.79 15.72
N VAL A 104 5.31 -0.71 16.08
CA VAL A 104 4.69 -1.50 17.15
C VAL A 104 3.86 -2.58 16.46
N LYS A 105 4.33 -3.84 16.48
CA LYS A 105 3.75 -4.95 15.68
C LYS A 105 2.74 -5.79 16.48
N GLN A 106 2.17 -5.26 17.52
CA GLN A 106 1.14 -5.91 18.31
C GLN A 106 -0.21 -5.22 18.12
N GLU A 107 -1.28 -5.94 18.38
CA GLU A 107 -2.62 -5.36 18.43
C GLU A 107 -2.68 -4.23 19.45
N ILE A 108 -3.36 -3.14 19.10
CA ILE A 108 -3.55 -1.97 19.95
C ILE A 108 -5.04 -1.70 20.04
N ASN A 109 -5.56 -1.61 21.27
CA ASN A 109 -6.94 -1.20 21.53
C ASN A 109 -6.94 0.25 21.99
N ILE A 110 -7.47 1.14 21.16
CA ILE A 110 -7.71 2.53 21.54
C ILE A 110 -9.06 2.58 22.25
N GLU A 111 -9.01 2.78 23.55
CA GLU A 111 -10.20 2.87 24.38
C GLU A 111 -10.57 4.33 24.62
N ARG A 112 -11.87 4.59 24.68
CA ARG A 112 -12.42 5.92 24.96
C ARG A 112 -11.92 6.46 26.29
N ALA A 113 -11.53 7.75 26.28
CA ALA A 113 -11.03 8.50 27.43
C ALA A 113 -9.77 7.88 28.09
N LYS A 114 -9.04 7.03 27.37
CA LYS A 114 -7.77 6.47 27.84
C LYS A 114 -6.60 6.98 27.00
N VAL A 115 -5.41 6.86 27.59
CA VAL A 115 -4.13 7.18 26.93
C VAL A 115 -3.37 5.87 26.70
N TYR A 116 -3.05 5.61 25.45
CA TYR A 116 -2.11 4.56 25.05
C TYR A 116 -0.72 5.18 24.96
N ASP A 117 0.13 4.91 25.95
CA ASP A 117 1.45 5.52 26.07
C ASP A 117 2.52 4.65 25.37
N LEU A 118 3.16 5.20 24.36
CA LEU A 118 4.26 4.61 23.64
C LEU A 118 5.63 4.87 24.32
N GLY A 119 5.63 5.70 25.36
CA GLY A 119 6.83 6.11 26.10
C GLY A 119 7.77 7.00 25.29
N GLU A 120 9.06 6.91 25.61
CA GLU A 120 10.13 7.64 24.92
C GLU A 120 10.57 6.89 23.66
N ILE A 121 10.54 7.57 22.50
CA ILE A 121 10.99 7.02 21.23
C ILE A 121 12.34 7.64 20.86
N VAL A 122 13.40 6.82 20.97
CA VAL A 122 14.75 7.26 20.60
C VAL A 122 14.90 7.25 19.08
N LEU A 123 15.22 8.41 18.52
CA LEU A 123 15.46 8.63 17.10
C LEU A 123 16.96 8.74 16.84
N ASN A 124 17.46 8.03 15.84
CA ASN A 124 18.81 8.16 15.35
C ASN A 124 18.81 8.80 13.96
N PRO A 125 19.16 10.09 13.83
CA PRO A 125 19.15 10.78 12.54
C PRO A 125 20.04 10.14 11.46
N THR A 126 21.11 9.43 11.87
CA THR A 126 21.99 8.73 10.91
C THR A 126 21.31 7.53 10.26
N SER A 127 20.25 6.98 10.90
CA SER A 127 19.45 5.89 10.35
C SER A 127 18.32 6.37 9.43
N ALA A 128 18.12 7.67 9.30
CA ALA A 128 17.06 8.23 8.47
C ALA A 128 17.32 7.96 6.98
N LYS A 129 16.27 7.51 6.28
CA LYS A 129 16.31 7.16 4.85
C LYS A 129 15.36 8.03 4.05
N ALA A 130 15.76 8.33 2.80
CA ALA A 130 14.85 8.90 1.84
C ALA A 130 13.98 7.79 1.22
N PHE A 131 12.67 8.02 1.15
CA PHE A 131 11.70 7.12 0.51
C PHE A 131 11.21 7.75 -0.79
N ILE A 132 12.14 7.90 -1.72
CA ILE A 132 11.92 8.59 -2.99
C ILE A 132 11.62 7.56 -4.06
N LEU A 133 10.44 7.67 -4.67
CA LEU A 133 10.07 6.94 -5.86
C LEU A 133 10.64 7.66 -7.09
N LYS A 134 11.24 6.91 -7.99
CA LYS A 134 11.93 7.42 -9.17
C LYS A 134 11.31 6.93 -10.48
N ASN A 135 10.47 5.90 -10.43
CA ASN A 135 9.79 5.41 -11.63
C ASN A 135 8.70 6.40 -12.04
N LYS A 136 9.09 7.36 -12.87
CA LYS A 136 8.21 8.45 -13.31
C LYS A 136 6.99 7.93 -14.05
N VAL A 137 7.12 6.82 -14.77
CA VAL A 137 5.98 6.21 -15.47
C VAL A 137 4.91 5.74 -14.50
N LEU A 138 5.29 5.07 -13.40
CA LEU A 138 4.36 4.68 -12.35
C LEU A 138 3.79 5.91 -11.63
N ILE A 139 4.63 6.90 -11.30
CA ILE A 139 4.21 8.13 -10.64
C ILE A 139 3.21 8.89 -11.52
N ASP A 140 3.47 9.01 -12.82
CA ASP A 140 2.60 9.69 -13.79
C ASP A 140 1.24 8.98 -13.89
N ALA A 141 1.25 7.67 -14.12
CA ALA A 141 0.03 6.87 -14.23
C ALA A 141 -0.83 6.92 -12.96
N VAL A 142 -0.20 6.91 -11.79
CA VAL A 142 -0.92 7.06 -10.51
C VAL A 142 -1.46 8.47 -10.35
N SER A 143 -0.71 9.49 -10.77
CA SER A 143 -1.11 10.90 -10.62
C SER A 143 -2.26 11.31 -11.54
N GLU A 144 -2.48 10.60 -12.63
CA GLU A 144 -3.68 10.77 -13.46
C GLU A 144 -4.96 10.37 -12.72
N ILE A 145 -4.84 9.46 -11.76
CA ILE A 145 -5.96 8.92 -10.97
C ILE A 145 -6.05 9.61 -9.61
N ILE A 146 -4.90 9.82 -8.95
CA ILE A 146 -4.79 10.42 -7.62
C ILE A 146 -4.31 11.85 -7.76
N HIS A 147 -5.22 12.81 -7.67
CA HIS A 147 -4.87 14.22 -7.81
C HIS A 147 -4.14 14.77 -6.59
N GLY A 148 -3.25 15.74 -6.84
CA GLY A 148 -2.56 16.49 -5.80
C GLY A 148 -1.43 15.73 -5.10
N LEU A 149 -0.82 14.73 -5.73
CA LEU A 149 0.44 14.15 -5.28
C LEU A 149 1.57 15.18 -5.41
N GLU A 150 2.33 15.37 -4.32
CA GLU A 150 3.45 16.30 -4.27
C GLU A 150 4.70 15.65 -4.86
N ARG A 151 5.35 16.35 -5.80
CA ARG A 151 6.56 15.90 -6.51
C ARG A 151 7.67 16.93 -6.40
N TYR A 152 8.89 16.46 -6.47
CA TYR A 152 10.05 17.34 -6.68
C TYR A 152 10.10 17.88 -8.12
N GLY A 153 10.86 18.96 -8.31
CA GLY A 153 11.01 19.58 -9.63
C GLY A 153 11.59 18.66 -10.72
N ASN A 154 12.28 17.58 -10.34
CA ASN A 154 12.78 16.55 -11.25
C ASN A 154 11.75 15.44 -11.54
N GLY A 155 10.54 15.51 -10.96
CA GLY A 155 9.46 14.54 -11.11
C GLY A 155 9.51 13.33 -10.17
N ASP A 156 10.53 13.20 -9.32
CA ASP A 156 10.56 12.19 -8.26
C ASP A 156 9.52 12.50 -7.17
N MET A 157 9.12 11.51 -6.38
CA MET A 157 8.11 11.67 -5.34
C MET A 157 8.57 11.04 -4.03
N ASN A 158 8.51 11.78 -2.92
CA ASN A 158 8.71 11.20 -1.61
C ASN A 158 7.35 10.73 -1.06
N ILE A 159 7.22 9.42 -0.85
CA ILE A 159 5.97 8.79 -0.39
C ILE A 159 5.50 9.30 0.98
N TYR A 160 6.39 9.82 1.81
CA TYR A 160 6.05 10.30 3.16
C TYR A 160 5.98 11.83 3.27
N GLU A 161 6.20 12.55 2.18
CA GLU A 161 6.08 14.01 2.17
C GLU A 161 4.62 14.45 1.99
N GLY A 162 4.25 15.56 2.67
CA GLY A 162 2.89 16.09 2.60
C GLY A 162 1.83 15.03 2.90
N GLU A 163 0.85 14.91 2.03
CA GLU A 163 -0.25 13.94 2.08
C GLU A 163 -0.09 12.77 1.11
N ASN A 164 1.10 12.58 0.52
CA ASN A 164 1.29 11.56 -0.51
C ASN A 164 0.91 10.15 -0.05
N LEU A 165 1.30 9.76 1.17
CA LEU A 165 0.99 8.43 1.68
C LEU A 165 -0.53 8.21 1.80
N GLU A 166 -1.26 9.19 2.35
CA GLU A 166 -2.71 9.14 2.52
C GLU A 166 -3.42 9.02 1.18
N LYS A 167 -3.01 9.84 0.22
CA LYS A 167 -3.56 9.84 -1.14
C LYS A 167 -3.31 8.51 -1.85
N ILE A 168 -2.09 7.97 -1.76
CA ILE A 168 -1.75 6.66 -2.32
C ILE A 168 -2.59 5.54 -1.67
N LEU A 169 -2.78 5.57 -0.36
CA LEU A 169 -3.54 4.56 0.37
C LEU A 169 -5.07 4.71 0.19
N SER A 170 -5.56 5.89 -0.16
CA SER A 170 -6.98 6.10 -0.47
C SER A 170 -7.38 5.49 -1.81
N PHE A 171 -6.45 5.33 -2.75
CA PHE A 171 -6.72 4.75 -4.05
C PHE A 171 -6.99 3.24 -3.94
N LYS A 172 -8.10 2.81 -4.53
CA LYS A 172 -8.46 1.40 -4.68
C LYS A 172 -8.92 1.17 -6.12
N GLY A 173 -8.26 0.27 -6.82
CA GLY A 173 -8.67 0.02 -8.21
C GLY A 173 -7.55 -0.55 -9.07
N THR A 174 -7.65 -0.25 -10.35
CA THR A 174 -6.73 -0.71 -11.39
C THR A 174 -5.76 0.38 -11.77
N LEU A 175 -4.51 0.00 -11.95
CA LEU A 175 -3.49 0.82 -12.59
C LEU A 175 -3.31 0.36 -14.04
N THR A 176 -3.44 1.30 -14.98
CA THR A 176 -3.28 1.05 -16.41
C THR A 176 -2.09 1.84 -16.95
N ILE A 177 -1.12 1.14 -17.55
CA ILE A 177 0.05 1.74 -18.20
C ILE A 177 0.26 1.04 -19.54
N LYS A 178 -0.19 1.67 -20.61
CA LYS A 178 -0.11 1.09 -21.96
C LYS A 178 0.76 1.92 -22.88
N LYS A 179 1.43 1.24 -23.82
CA LYS A 179 2.19 1.88 -24.91
C LYS A 179 3.24 2.87 -24.39
N ASN A 180 3.94 2.50 -23.32
CA ASN A 180 4.91 3.36 -22.68
C ASN A 180 6.31 2.75 -22.72
N ASP A 181 7.10 3.13 -23.71
CA ASP A 181 8.48 2.63 -23.89
C ASP A 181 9.45 3.08 -22.78
N LYS A 182 9.01 3.92 -21.83
CA LYS A 182 9.83 4.30 -20.67
C LYS A 182 9.60 3.38 -19.47
N LEU A 183 8.58 2.52 -19.50
CA LEU A 183 8.35 1.54 -18.44
C LEU A 183 9.34 0.38 -18.60
N THR A 184 10.27 0.26 -17.68
CA THR A 184 11.31 -0.79 -17.69
C THR A 184 11.15 -1.79 -16.55
N THR A 185 10.49 -1.40 -15.44
CA THR A 185 10.29 -2.22 -14.24
C THR A 185 8.99 -1.86 -13.53
N LEU A 186 8.48 -2.80 -12.72
CA LEU A 186 7.33 -2.62 -11.84
C LEU A 186 7.71 -2.54 -10.35
N ASP A 187 9.01 -2.49 -10.01
CA ASP A 187 9.48 -2.64 -8.63
C ASP A 187 8.84 -1.66 -7.62
N GLU A 188 8.53 -0.43 -8.03
CA GLU A 188 7.90 0.56 -7.15
C GLU A 188 6.38 0.33 -6.95
N LEU A 189 5.76 -0.61 -7.68
CA LEU A 189 4.34 -0.96 -7.51
C LEU A 189 4.01 -1.43 -6.07
N GLN A 190 4.98 -1.98 -5.36
CA GLN A 190 4.83 -2.39 -3.95
C GLN A 190 4.39 -1.26 -3.01
N TYR A 191 4.60 0.00 -3.37
CA TYR A 191 4.19 1.15 -2.56
C TYR A 191 2.71 1.52 -2.77
N TYR A 192 2.10 1.09 -3.86
CA TYR A 192 0.69 1.34 -4.19
C TYR A 192 -0.20 0.18 -3.72
N ARG A 193 -0.31 0.04 -2.40
CA ARG A 193 -0.81 -1.16 -1.71
C ARG A 193 -2.27 -1.50 -1.95
N ASN A 194 -3.06 -0.60 -2.52
CA ASN A 194 -4.48 -0.79 -2.79
C ASN A 194 -4.80 -0.90 -4.29
N VAL A 195 -3.77 -1.02 -5.13
CA VAL A 195 -3.92 -1.38 -6.54
C VAL A 195 -4.26 -2.86 -6.62
N THR A 196 -5.51 -3.18 -6.98
CA THR A 196 -6.01 -4.57 -7.02
C THR A 196 -6.01 -5.18 -8.41
N GLY A 197 -5.88 -4.37 -9.45
CA GLY A 197 -5.76 -4.79 -10.85
C GLY A 197 -4.62 -4.04 -11.54
N LEU A 198 -3.97 -4.71 -12.49
CA LEU A 198 -2.87 -4.16 -13.26
C LEU A 198 -3.05 -4.47 -14.75
N ASP A 199 -2.93 -3.44 -15.59
CA ASP A 199 -2.97 -3.55 -17.05
C ASP A 199 -1.73 -2.86 -17.64
N VAL A 200 -0.76 -3.66 -18.09
CA VAL A 200 0.56 -3.19 -18.56
C VAL A 200 0.87 -3.72 -19.98
N GLN A 201 0.00 -3.40 -20.92
CA GLN A 201 0.10 -3.86 -22.30
C GLN A 201 1.00 -2.95 -23.15
N GLU A 202 1.66 -3.53 -24.14
CA GLU A 202 2.43 -2.83 -25.16
C GLU A 202 3.57 -1.95 -24.60
N ASN A 203 4.23 -2.45 -23.52
CA ASN A 203 5.39 -1.79 -22.93
C ASN A 203 6.69 -2.47 -23.39
N LYS A 204 7.21 -2.05 -24.53
CA LYS A 204 8.31 -2.75 -25.25
C LYS A 204 9.62 -2.87 -24.46
N ASN A 205 9.87 -1.96 -23.52
CA ASN A 205 11.07 -1.95 -22.68
C ASN A 205 10.87 -2.52 -21.27
N LEU A 206 9.64 -2.98 -20.94
CA LEU A 206 9.41 -3.77 -19.73
C LEU A 206 10.11 -5.12 -19.90
N ALA A 207 11.06 -5.45 -19.03
CA ALA A 207 12.02 -6.51 -19.30
C ALA A 207 12.28 -7.42 -18.10
N GLY A 208 12.78 -8.63 -18.41
CA GLY A 208 13.30 -9.58 -17.45
C GLY A 208 12.23 -10.41 -16.75
N GLU A 209 12.55 -10.85 -15.55
CA GLU A 209 11.65 -11.65 -14.72
C GLU A 209 10.72 -10.75 -13.93
N ILE A 210 9.42 -10.98 -14.01
CA ILE A 210 8.41 -10.25 -13.22
C ILE A 210 7.84 -11.20 -12.16
N ASP A 211 8.31 -10.98 -10.92
CA ASP A 211 7.79 -11.67 -9.74
C ASP A 211 6.62 -10.86 -9.15
N PHE A 212 5.40 -11.23 -9.55
CA PHE A 212 4.18 -10.59 -9.06
C PHE A 212 3.86 -10.93 -7.59
N ASN A 213 4.52 -11.93 -6.98
CA ASN A 213 4.35 -12.26 -5.57
C ASN A 213 4.81 -11.11 -4.64
N LYS A 214 5.62 -10.18 -5.16
CA LYS A 214 5.97 -8.93 -4.48
C LYS A 214 4.77 -7.99 -4.29
N TYR A 215 3.65 -8.22 -5.01
CA TYR A 215 2.47 -7.36 -5.05
C TYR A 215 1.20 -8.11 -4.63
N PRO A 216 1.10 -8.58 -3.38
CA PRO A 216 -0.01 -9.43 -2.91
C PRO A 216 -1.37 -8.71 -2.90
N GLN A 217 -1.38 -7.38 -3.11
CA GLN A 217 -2.60 -6.59 -3.29
C GLN A 217 -3.28 -6.83 -4.66
N LEU A 218 -2.59 -7.44 -5.64
CA LEU A 218 -3.17 -7.77 -6.94
C LEU A 218 -4.09 -8.99 -6.81
N THR A 219 -5.36 -8.74 -6.56
CA THR A 219 -6.36 -9.77 -6.29
C THR A 219 -7.41 -9.90 -7.38
N ASN A 220 -7.51 -8.91 -8.25
CA ASN A 220 -8.56 -8.86 -9.26
C ASN A 220 -8.05 -9.40 -10.60
N TYR A 221 -7.19 -8.65 -11.28
CA TYR A 221 -6.63 -9.09 -12.55
C TYR A 221 -5.22 -8.55 -12.82
N ILE A 222 -4.50 -9.28 -13.67
CA ILE A 222 -3.25 -8.87 -14.30
C ILE A 222 -3.40 -9.09 -15.81
N VAL A 223 -3.13 -8.04 -16.59
CA VAL A 223 -3.01 -8.10 -18.05
C VAL A 223 -1.63 -7.60 -18.44
N ILE A 224 -0.89 -8.44 -19.14
CA ILE A 224 0.42 -8.11 -19.71
C ILE A 224 0.52 -8.71 -21.11
N SER A 225 0.79 -7.86 -22.10
CA SER A 225 0.90 -8.34 -23.49
C SER A 225 1.84 -7.45 -24.30
N ASN A 226 2.32 -7.98 -25.42
CA ASN A 226 3.17 -7.22 -26.35
C ASN A 226 4.37 -6.54 -25.66
N SER A 227 5.00 -7.27 -24.72
CA SER A 227 6.19 -6.84 -23.98
C SER A 227 7.30 -7.87 -24.21
N PRO A 228 7.99 -7.82 -25.35
CA PRO A 228 8.84 -8.91 -25.87
C PRO A 228 10.08 -9.19 -25.03
N LEU A 229 10.48 -8.28 -24.15
CA LEU A 229 11.65 -8.45 -23.27
C LEU A 229 11.32 -9.11 -21.92
N VAL A 230 10.05 -9.40 -21.64
CA VAL A 230 9.63 -10.16 -20.45
C VAL A 230 9.99 -11.62 -20.68
N THR A 231 10.77 -12.20 -19.76
CA THR A 231 11.29 -13.56 -19.89
C THR A 231 10.63 -14.56 -18.95
N LYS A 232 10.15 -14.10 -17.79
CA LYS A 232 9.45 -14.95 -16.82
C LYS A 232 8.36 -14.18 -16.10
N ILE A 233 7.31 -14.89 -15.73
CA ILE A 233 6.21 -14.41 -14.90
C ILE A 233 6.01 -15.39 -13.74
N ASP A 234 5.93 -14.86 -12.51
CA ASP A 234 5.62 -15.66 -11.33
C ASP A 234 4.45 -15.03 -10.55
N ILE A 235 3.32 -15.74 -10.51
CA ILE A 235 2.13 -15.39 -9.73
C ILE A 235 1.79 -16.47 -8.68
N SER A 236 2.71 -17.41 -8.42
CA SER A 236 2.45 -18.63 -7.65
C SER A 236 2.01 -18.38 -6.19
N GLY A 237 2.32 -17.23 -5.63
CA GLY A 237 1.87 -16.79 -4.30
C GLY A 237 0.62 -15.93 -4.28
N LEU A 238 0.04 -15.55 -5.43
CA LEU A 238 -1.15 -14.70 -5.52
C LEU A 238 -2.44 -15.51 -5.41
N THR A 239 -2.70 -16.11 -4.27
CA THR A 239 -3.84 -17.02 -4.03
C THR A 239 -5.22 -16.39 -4.17
N GLU A 240 -5.32 -15.07 -4.15
CA GLU A 240 -6.56 -14.32 -4.31
C GLU A 240 -6.77 -13.77 -5.74
N LEU A 241 -5.79 -13.93 -6.63
CA LEU A 241 -5.87 -13.43 -8.01
C LEU A 241 -6.91 -14.23 -8.80
N LYS A 242 -7.80 -13.52 -9.50
CA LYS A 242 -8.91 -14.12 -10.26
C LYS A 242 -8.65 -14.26 -11.75
N PHE A 243 -7.82 -13.42 -12.31
CA PHE A 243 -7.63 -13.32 -13.75
C PHE A 243 -6.18 -13.01 -14.10
N LEU A 244 -5.60 -13.81 -14.98
CA LEU A 244 -4.31 -13.52 -15.65
C LEU A 244 -4.50 -13.62 -17.17
N SER A 245 -4.09 -12.58 -17.89
CA SER A 245 -3.87 -12.62 -19.33
C SER A 245 -2.46 -12.17 -19.63
N ALA A 246 -1.61 -13.11 -20.02
CA ALA A 246 -0.23 -12.86 -20.44
C ALA A 246 -0.06 -13.47 -21.82
N HIS A 247 0.14 -12.64 -22.86
CA HIS A 247 0.17 -13.13 -24.23
C HIS A 247 1.01 -12.22 -25.13
N GLN A 248 1.47 -12.81 -26.24
CA GLN A 248 2.35 -12.11 -27.19
C GLN A 248 3.61 -11.58 -26.51
N LEU A 249 4.17 -12.38 -25.62
CA LEU A 249 5.42 -12.14 -24.92
C LEU A 249 6.52 -12.97 -25.58
N ASP A 250 7.08 -12.50 -26.68
CA ASP A 250 8.03 -13.25 -27.50
C ASP A 250 9.25 -13.79 -26.74
N GLY A 251 9.61 -13.16 -25.61
CA GLY A 251 10.70 -13.57 -24.73
C GLY A 251 10.30 -14.52 -23.58
N LEU A 252 9.01 -14.80 -23.37
CA LEU A 252 8.53 -15.56 -22.23
C LEU A 252 8.90 -17.04 -22.34
N THR A 253 9.73 -17.52 -21.42
CA THR A 253 10.17 -18.92 -21.33
C THR A 253 9.53 -19.67 -20.18
N GLU A 254 9.04 -18.98 -19.16
CA GLU A 254 8.46 -19.59 -17.96
C GLU A 254 7.31 -18.76 -17.40
N ALA A 255 6.19 -19.41 -17.09
CA ALA A 255 5.06 -18.84 -16.36
C ALA A 255 4.71 -19.74 -15.16
N LYS A 256 5.02 -19.29 -13.95
CA LYS A 256 4.68 -19.98 -12.70
C LYS A 256 3.32 -19.53 -12.20
N VAL A 257 2.31 -20.36 -12.36
CA VAL A 257 0.94 -20.08 -11.94
C VAL A 257 0.69 -20.49 -10.50
N GLY A 258 1.18 -21.65 -10.08
CA GLY A 258 1.07 -22.17 -8.73
C GLY A 258 -0.34 -22.57 -8.33
N ASN A 259 -0.62 -22.48 -7.02
CA ASN A 259 -1.92 -22.81 -6.46
C ASN A 259 -2.75 -21.54 -6.25
N ASN A 260 -3.60 -21.20 -7.22
CA ASN A 260 -4.46 -20.03 -7.17
C ASN A 260 -5.95 -20.44 -7.13
N PRO A 261 -6.51 -20.73 -5.94
CA PRO A 261 -7.86 -21.29 -5.79
C PRO A 261 -8.98 -20.36 -6.26
N LYS A 262 -8.70 -19.06 -6.44
CA LYS A 262 -9.64 -18.06 -6.93
C LYS A 262 -9.51 -17.75 -8.42
N MET A 263 -8.52 -18.32 -9.10
CA MET A 263 -8.28 -18.10 -10.53
C MET A 263 -9.44 -18.66 -11.36
N THR A 264 -10.15 -17.80 -12.07
CA THR A 264 -11.26 -18.18 -12.96
C THR A 264 -10.90 -18.10 -14.44
N PHE A 265 -9.88 -17.32 -14.77
CA PHE A 265 -9.44 -17.09 -16.14
C PHE A 265 -7.92 -17.09 -16.22
N LEU A 266 -7.37 -17.94 -17.10
CA LEU A 266 -5.94 -18.00 -17.40
C LEU A 266 -5.75 -17.96 -18.92
N ALA A 267 -5.05 -16.96 -19.42
CA ALA A 267 -4.63 -16.86 -20.82
C ALA A 267 -3.11 -16.73 -20.92
N LEU A 268 -2.49 -17.69 -21.58
CA LEU A 268 -1.08 -17.76 -21.93
C LEU A 268 -1.03 -18.24 -23.37
N TYR A 269 -0.96 -17.35 -24.34
CA TYR A 269 -1.03 -17.70 -25.77
C TYR A 269 -0.17 -16.76 -26.63
N ASP A 270 0.21 -17.23 -27.81
CA ASP A 270 1.11 -16.54 -28.72
C ASP A 270 2.50 -16.23 -28.08
N ASP A 271 2.95 -17.10 -27.15
CA ASP A 271 4.20 -17.00 -26.42
C ASP A 271 5.21 -18.05 -26.96
N LYS A 272 5.92 -17.70 -28.01
CA LYS A 272 6.69 -18.66 -28.85
C LYS A 272 7.76 -19.46 -28.11
N LEU A 273 8.27 -18.99 -26.98
CA LEU A 273 9.30 -19.68 -26.19
C LEU A 273 8.71 -20.39 -24.97
N LEU A 274 7.41 -20.25 -24.69
CA LEU A 274 6.74 -20.92 -23.58
C LEU A 274 6.33 -22.32 -23.98
N THR A 275 7.02 -23.34 -23.47
CA THR A 275 6.81 -24.74 -23.81
C THR A 275 5.98 -25.53 -22.80
N LYS A 276 5.73 -24.95 -21.61
CA LYS A 276 5.00 -25.62 -20.53
C LYS A 276 4.12 -24.65 -19.75
N ILE A 277 2.87 -25.04 -19.53
CA ILE A 277 1.91 -24.37 -18.66
C ILE A 277 1.39 -25.40 -17.67
N ASP A 278 1.54 -25.16 -16.37
CA ASP A 278 0.96 -25.99 -15.32
C ASP A 278 -0.26 -25.31 -14.73
N ALA A 279 -1.45 -25.81 -15.06
CA ALA A 279 -2.74 -25.37 -14.56
C ALA A 279 -3.42 -26.38 -13.63
N SER A 280 -2.67 -27.37 -13.10
CA SER A 280 -3.21 -28.50 -12.33
C SER A 280 -3.85 -28.11 -11.01
N ASN A 281 -3.46 -26.99 -10.41
CA ASN A 281 -3.90 -26.52 -9.09
C ASN A 281 -4.79 -25.28 -9.15
N LEU A 282 -5.70 -25.22 -10.11
CA LEU A 282 -6.63 -24.11 -10.34
C LEU A 282 -8.10 -24.58 -10.26
N PRO A 283 -8.62 -24.94 -9.07
CA PRO A 283 -9.92 -25.59 -8.94
C PRO A 283 -11.11 -24.74 -9.40
N ALA A 284 -10.97 -23.40 -9.44
CA ALA A 284 -12.02 -22.48 -9.89
C ALA A 284 -11.89 -22.08 -11.37
N LEU A 285 -10.90 -22.62 -12.10
CA LEU A 285 -10.63 -22.22 -13.47
C LEU A 285 -11.79 -22.58 -14.41
N ALA A 286 -12.41 -21.55 -14.99
CA ALA A 286 -13.50 -21.68 -15.94
C ALA A 286 -13.03 -21.53 -17.40
N THR A 287 -11.97 -20.76 -17.63
CA THR A 287 -11.44 -20.49 -18.97
C THR A 287 -9.93 -20.63 -18.98
N LEU A 288 -9.43 -21.47 -19.89
CA LEU A 288 -8.01 -21.59 -20.22
C LEU A 288 -7.81 -21.28 -21.70
N GLN A 289 -6.95 -20.31 -22.00
CA GLN A 289 -6.46 -20.04 -23.35
C GLN A 289 -4.95 -20.29 -23.38
N ALA A 290 -4.53 -21.35 -24.11
CA ALA A 290 -3.14 -21.80 -24.14
C ALA A 290 -2.80 -22.33 -25.54
N TYR A 291 -2.85 -21.45 -26.53
CA TYR A 291 -2.63 -21.79 -27.93
C TYR A 291 -1.48 -20.98 -28.53
N ASN A 292 -0.92 -21.44 -29.63
CA ASN A 292 0.18 -20.81 -30.36
C ASN A 292 1.41 -20.51 -29.48
N ASN A 293 1.72 -21.37 -28.54
CA ASN A 293 2.92 -21.31 -27.72
C ASN A 293 4.08 -22.12 -28.36
N GLY A 294 5.24 -22.17 -27.68
CA GLY A 294 6.36 -23.00 -28.13
C GLY A 294 6.00 -24.49 -28.18
N GLU A 295 6.65 -25.23 -29.09
CA GLU A 295 6.50 -26.69 -29.28
C GLU A 295 7.26 -27.49 -28.23
#